data_a7f3740f41d7f75d23cec99e945a0f0c
#
_entry.id   a7f3740f41d7f75d23cec99e945a0f0c
#
_cell.length_a   1.000
_cell.length_b   1.000
_cell.length_c   1.000
_cell.angle_alpha   90.00
_cell.angle_beta   90.00
_cell.angle_gamma   90.00
#
_symmetry.space_group_name_H-M   'P 1'
#
loop_
_entity.id
_entity.type
_entity.pdbx_description
1 polymer ?
#
loop_
_entity_poly.entity_id
_entity_poly.type
_entity_poly.pdbx_seq_one_letter_code
_entity_poly.pdbx_strand_id
1 'polypeptide(L)'
;EFSFDFLNSPAGYDITFQPFISYSPTDTHTRAGIVGLLNTFLVAISGIIIATILGFTLGILRLSNNWLVNRIVYVFLEFTRNVPVLLHILFVYGIFLYTLPVPKKAINISDTVFLSNRGFYTPAPVFEDGFEYVLIAILVAVLIVFFFKRWANKVQDTTGKIYPVFTISILILI
;
A
#
# COMPACT_ATOMS: atom_id res chain seq x y z
N GLU A 1 -9.55 -20.37 33.42
CA GLU A 1 -10.50 -19.43 32.78
C GLU A 1 -9.74 -18.52 31.83
N PHE A 2 -10.11 -18.52 30.57
CA PHE A 2 -9.60 -17.54 29.61
C PHE A 2 -10.42 -16.25 29.79
N SER A 3 -9.79 -15.19 30.30
CA SER A 3 -10.40 -13.86 30.38
C SER A 3 -9.77 -12.95 29.34
N PHE A 4 -10.60 -12.15 28.67
CA PHE A 4 -10.17 -11.10 27.75
C PHE A 4 -10.14 -9.71 28.39
N ASP A 5 -10.26 -9.64 29.72
CA ASP A 5 -10.29 -8.36 30.47
C ASP A 5 -8.99 -7.56 30.29
N PHE A 6 -7.88 -8.25 30.04
CA PHE A 6 -6.59 -7.60 29.76
C PHE A 6 -6.64 -6.67 28.54
N LEU A 7 -7.55 -6.91 27.60
CA LEU A 7 -7.70 -6.08 26.39
C LEU A 7 -8.08 -4.63 26.75
N ASN A 8 -8.74 -4.43 27.87
CA ASN A 8 -9.15 -3.11 28.36
C ASN A 8 -8.12 -2.46 29.31
N SER A 9 -7.05 -3.18 29.65
CA SER A 9 -5.97 -2.64 30.48
C SER A 9 -4.97 -1.83 29.63
N PRO A 10 -4.23 -0.86 30.23
CA PRO A 10 -3.20 -0.10 29.53
C PRO A 10 -2.11 -1.02 28.95
N ALA A 11 -1.70 -0.76 27.72
CA ALA A 11 -0.76 -1.61 27.01
C ALA A 11 0.68 -1.47 27.51
N GLY A 12 1.09 -0.26 27.93
CA GLY A 12 2.39 -0.02 28.56
C GLY A 12 3.60 -0.02 27.62
N TYR A 13 3.41 -0.17 26.30
CA TYR A 13 4.46 -0.10 25.28
C TYR A 13 4.10 0.90 24.19
N ASP A 14 5.10 1.43 23.49
CA ASP A 14 4.94 2.42 22.43
C ASP A 14 4.91 1.77 21.04
N ILE A 15 4.13 2.36 20.11
CA ILE A 15 4.11 2.01 18.68
C ILE A 15 4.50 3.28 17.93
N THR A 16 5.72 3.32 17.43
CA THR A 16 6.30 4.52 16.78
C THR A 16 5.59 4.89 15.47
N PHE A 17 5.12 3.91 14.71
CA PHE A 17 4.47 4.16 13.43
C PHE A 17 2.94 4.11 13.56
N GLN A 18 2.30 5.27 13.44
CA GLN A 18 0.87 5.48 13.71
C GLN A 18 0.22 6.33 12.61
N PRO A 19 0.15 5.84 11.35
CA PRO A 19 -0.30 6.67 10.22
C PRO A 19 -1.81 6.95 10.21
N PHE A 20 -2.62 6.13 10.91
CA PHE A 20 -4.07 6.21 10.84
C PHE A 20 -4.74 6.62 12.15
N ILE A 21 -4.25 6.10 13.26
CA ILE A 21 -4.84 6.29 14.59
C ILE A 21 -3.72 6.62 15.57
N SER A 22 -3.86 7.72 16.29
CA SER A 22 -2.95 8.07 17.38
C SER A 22 -3.03 7.06 18.51
N TYR A 23 -1.89 6.68 19.06
CA TYR A 23 -1.78 5.70 20.13
C TYR A 23 -0.72 6.19 21.13
N SER A 24 -1.00 5.96 22.41
CA SER A 24 -0.06 6.20 23.51
C SER A 24 0.05 4.96 24.40
N PRO A 25 1.14 4.79 25.18
CA PRO A 25 1.30 3.66 26.09
C PRO A 25 0.21 3.55 27.19
N THR A 26 -0.57 4.61 27.40
CA THR A 26 -1.70 4.65 28.34
C THR A 26 -2.99 4.10 27.73
N ASP A 27 -3.02 3.93 26.41
CA ASP A 27 -4.17 3.35 25.71
C ASP A 27 -4.25 1.82 25.93
N THR A 28 -5.42 1.27 25.65
CA THR A 28 -5.71 -0.14 25.87
C THR A 28 -5.00 -1.07 24.89
N HIS A 29 -4.81 -2.33 25.28
CA HIS A 29 -4.30 -3.37 24.38
C HIS A 29 -5.15 -3.53 23.13
N THR A 30 -6.47 -3.35 23.22
CA THR A 30 -7.38 -3.36 22.05
C THR A 30 -6.98 -2.29 21.04
N ARG A 31 -6.71 -1.06 21.51
CA ARG A 31 -6.29 0.04 20.63
C ARG A 31 -4.92 -0.24 19.99
N ALA A 32 -3.98 -0.75 20.78
CA ALA A 32 -2.68 -1.20 20.27
C ALA A 32 -2.84 -2.28 19.18
N GLY A 33 -3.72 -3.26 19.40
CA GLY A 33 -4.05 -4.30 18.43
C GLY A 33 -4.62 -3.75 17.13
N ILE A 34 -5.52 -2.75 17.21
CA ILE A 34 -6.10 -2.09 16.02
C ILE A 34 -5.00 -1.35 15.24
N VAL A 35 -4.14 -0.59 15.91
CA VAL A 35 -3.01 0.10 15.26
C VAL A 35 -2.08 -0.89 14.57
N GLY A 36 -1.73 -2.00 15.24
CA GLY A 36 -0.93 -3.08 14.66
C GLY A 36 -1.58 -3.73 13.44
N LEU A 37 -2.89 -3.96 13.50
CA LEU A 37 -3.68 -4.51 12.39
C LEU A 37 -3.67 -3.55 11.18
N LEU A 38 -3.91 -2.25 11.40
CA LEU A 38 -3.89 -1.24 10.34
C LEU A 38 -2.50 -1.12 9.69
N ASN A 39 -1.44 -1.15 10.49
CA ASN A 39 -0.07 -1.17 9.99
C ASN A 39 0.20 -2.41 9.14
N THR A 40 -0.28 -3.57 9.57
CA THR A 40 -0.17 -4.81 8.80
C THR A 40 -0.91 -4.70 7.46
N PHE A 41 -2.13 -4.17 7.45
CA PHE A 41 -2.87 -3.95 6.20
C PHE A 41 -2.17 -2.97 5.28
N LEU A 42 -1.60 -1.89 5.80
CA LEU A 42 -0.85 -0.92 5.00
C LEU A 42 0.32 -1.59 4.27
N VAL A 43 1.12 -2.37 5.01
CA VAL A 43 2.27 -3.09 4.44
C VAL A 43 1.80 -4.16 3.46
N ALA A 44 0.76 -4.92 3.80
CA ALA A 44 0.24 -5.99 2.94
C ALA A 44 -0.30 -5.43 1.61
N ILE A 45 -1.15 -4.40 1.66
CA ILE A 45 -1.73 -3.80 0.45
C ILE A 45 -0.64 -3.19 -0.43
N SER A 46 0.27 -2.41 0.15
CA SER A 46 1.40 -1.82 -0.57
C SER A 46 2.28 -2.89 -1.21
N GLY A 47 2.58 -3.95 -0.45
CA GLY A 47 3.37 -5.08 -0.91
C GLY A 47 2.71 -5.84 -2.06
N ILE A 48 1.39 -6.09 -1.97
CA ILE A 48 0.62 -6.76 -3.03
C ILE A 48 0.65 -5.93 -4.32
N ILE A 49 0.44 -4.62 -4.24
CA ILE A 49 0.47 -3.74 -5.42
C ILE A 49 1.83 -3.80 -6.10
N ILE A 50 2.92 -3.58 -5.33
CA ILE A 50 4.28 -3.59 -5.87
C ILE A 50 4.63 -4.97 -6.42
N ALA A 51 4.35 -6.05 -5.68
CA ALA A 51 4.62 -7.41 -6.10
C ALA A 51 3.86 -7.79 -7.38
N THR A 52 2.61 -7.32 -7.53
CA THR A 52 1.80 -7.57 -8.73
C THR A 52 2.40 -6.88 -9.95
N ILE A 53 2.76 -5.60 -9.83
CA ILE A 53 3.38 -4.83 -10.92
C ILE A 53 4.71 -5.47 -11.34
N LEU A 54 5.59 -5.75 -10.37
CA LEU A 54 6.89 -6.37 -10.63
C LEU A 54 6.76 -7.78 -11.20
N GLY A 55 5.89 -8.60 -10.61
CA GLY A 55 5.68 -9.98 -11.03
C GLY A 55 5.11 -10.07 -12.45
N PHE A 56 4.14 -9.22 -12.78
CA PHE A 56 3.57 -9.15 -14.12
C PHE A 56 4.60 -8.68 -15.15
N THR A 57 5.36 -7.63 -14.83
CA THR A 57 6.43 -7.11 -15.69
C THR A 57 7.51 -8.16 -15.93
N LEU A 58 8.00 -8.80 -14.88
CA LEU A 58 9.02 -9.85 -14.99
C LEU A 58 8.47 -11.07 -15.74
N GLY A 59 7.21 -11.42 -15.55
CA GLY A 59 6.54 -12.50 -16.29
C GLY A 59 6.52 -12.24 -17.80
N ILE A 60 6.16 -11.04 -18.23
CA ILE A 60 6.18 -10.65 -19.65
C ILE A 60 7.61 -10.65 -20.20
N LEU A 61 8.56 -10.04 -19.46
CA LEU A 61 9.96 -9.99 -19.88
C LEU A 61 10.58 -11.39 -19.99
N ARG A 62 10.14 -12.35 -19.19
CA ARG A 62 10.56 -13.75 -19.24
C ARG A 62 10.12 -14.46 -20.53
N LEU A 63 9.02 -14.02 -21.14
CA LEU A 63 8.51 -14.53 -22.40
C LEU A 63 9.13 -13.83 -23.64
N SER A 64 10.03 -12.87 -23.44
CA SER A 64 10.68 -12.14 -24.52
C SER A 64 11.53 -13.08 -25.39
N ASN A 65 11.48 -12.87 -26.70
CA ASN A 65 12.37 -13.54 -27.67
C ASN A 65 13.82 -13.04 -27.61
N ASN A 66 14.09 -11.95 -26.89
CA ASN A 66 15.43 -11.44 -26.66
C ASN A 66 16.15 -12.32 -25.62
N TRP A 67 17.19 -13.04 -26.07
CA TRP A 67 17.97 -13.94 -25.21
C TRP A 67 18.53 -13.24 -23.95
N LEU A 68 19.04 -12.01 -24.11
CA LEU A 68 19.67 -11.29 -23.00
C LEU A 68 18.63 -10.92 -21.93
N VAL A 69 17.50 -10.37 -22.34
CA VAL A 69 16.39 -10.02 -21.44
C VAL A 69 15.89 -11.25 -20.70
N ASN A 70 15.61 -12.32 -21.45
CA ASN A 70 15.17 -13.58 -20.87
C ASN A 70 16.18 -14.13 -19.86
N ARG A 71 17.49 -14.07 -20.15
CA ARG A 71 18.54 -14.59 -19.28
C ARG A 71 18.67 -13.79 -17.99
N ILE A 72 18.63 -12.46 -18.06
CA ILE A 72 18.70 -11.58 -16.88
C ILE A 72 17.51 -11.85 -15.96
N VAL A 73 16.30 -11.88 -16.51
CA VAL A 73 15.08 -12.14 -15.73
C VAL A 73 15.11 -13.54 -15.12
N TYR A 74 15.60 -14.54 -15.87
CA TYR A 74 15.75 -15.91 -15.35
C TYR A 74 16.65 -15.93 -14.11
N VAL A 75 17.84 -15.35 -14.19
CA VAL A 75 18.80 -15.33 -13.07
C VAL A 75 18.19 -14.61 -11.86
N PHE A 76 17.50 -13.49 -12.07
CA PHE A 76 16.84 -12.76 -11.00
C PHE A 76 15.74 -13.59 -10.32
N LEU A 77 14.91 -14.26 -11.11
CA LEU A 77 13.84 -15.11 -10.57
C LEU A 77 14.40 -16.32 -9.82
N GLU A 78 15.45 -16.97 -10.36
CA GLU A 78 16.11 -18.09 -9.67
C GLU A 78 16.74 -17.64 -8.33
N PHE A 79 17.40 -16.50 -8.32
CA PHE A 79 17.94 -15.92 -7.09
C PHE A 79 16.83 -15.67 -6.06
N THR A 80 15.74 -15.03 -6.49
CA THR A 80 14.61 -14.69 -5.59
C THR A 80 13.91 -15.94 -5.05
N ARG A 81 13.83 -17.02 -5.84
CA ARG A 81 13.15 -18.27 -5.42
C ARG A 81 14.02 -19.15 -4.55
N ASN A 82 15.33 -19.18 -4.79
CA ASN A 82 16.26 -20.10 -4.11
C ASN A 82 16.83 -19.54 -2.81
N VAL A 83 16.80 -18.21 -2.63
CA VAL A 83 17.25 -17.59 -1.37
C VAL A 83 16.08 -17.42 -0.42
N PRO A 84 16.20 -17.81 0.86
CA PRO A 84 15.15 -17.59 1.86
C PRO A 84 14.75 -16.12 1.97
N VAL A 85 13.44 -15.84 2.04
CA VAL A 85 12.92 -14.48 2.09
C VAL A 85 13.51 -13.66 3.25
N LEU A 86 13.79 -14.30 4.38
CA LEU A 86 14.41 -13.63 5.53
C LEU A 86 15.79 -13.03 5.18
N LEU A 87 16.59 -13.74 4.36
CA LEU A 87 17.88 -13.23 3.92
C LEU A 87 17.73 -12.02 3.00
N HIS A 88 16.72 -12.01 2.14
CA HIS A 88 16.40 -10.83 1.32
C HIS A 88 16.04 -9.62 2.18
N ILE A 89 15.19 -9.82 3.19
CA ILE A 89 14.80 -8.75 4.12
C ILE A 89 16.00 -8.21 4.86
N LEU A 90 16.83 -9.09 5.44
CA LEU A 90 18.03 -8.68 6.19
C LEU A 90 19.06 -7.98 5.29
N PHE A 91 19.24 -8.46 4.07
CA PHE A 91 20.15 -7.85 3.09
C PHE A 91 19.69 -6.44 2.70
N VAL A 92 18.42 -6.29 2.31
CA VAL A 92 17.86 -4.98 1.94
C VAL A 92 17.87 -4.03 3.14
N TYR A 93 17.45 -4.51 4.32
CA TYR A 93 17.50 -3.72 5.56
C TYR A 93 18.94 -3.27 5.87
N GLY A 94 19.92 -4.17 5.74
CA GLY A 94 21.33 -3.83 5.94
C GLY A 94 21.82 -2.74 4.98
N ILE A 95 21.46 -2.83 3.69
CA ILE A 95 21.79 -1.77 2.72
C ILE A 95 21.25 -0.42 3.21
N PHE A 96 19.97 -0.34 3.55
CA PHE A 96 19.38 0.91 4.04
C PHE A 96 20.05 1.43 5.31
N LEU A 97 20.31 0.53 6.26
CA LEU A 97 20.88 0.90 7.55
C LEU A 97 22.31 1.46 7.45
N TYR A 98 23.14 0.87 6.59
CA TYR A 98 24.57 1.22 6.49
C TYR A 98 24.88 2.23 5.39
N THR A 99 24.04 2.35 4.36
CA THR A 99 24.29 3.25 3.22
C THR A 99 23.66 4.62 3.45
N LEU A 100 22.47 4.67 4.10
CA LEU A 100 21.76 5.92 4.30
C LEU A 100 22.20 6.61 5.61
N PRO A 101 22.20 7.95 5.63
CA PRO A 101 22.58 8.72 6.82
C PRO A 101 21.52 8.63 7.90
N VAL A 102 21.94 8.88 9.15
CA VAL A 102 21.03 8.99 10.30
C VAL A 102 20.05 10.16 10.12
N PRO A 103 18.86 10.15 10.78
CA PRO A 103 17.82 11.17 10.59
C PRO A 103 18.29 12.61 10.77
N LYS A 104 19.26 12.87 11.66
CA LYS A 104 19.85 14.21 11.87
C LYS A 104 20.62 14.75 10.65
N LYS A 105 21.04 13.86 9.74
CA LYS A 105 21.78 14.18 8.51
C LYS A 105 21.02 13.66 7.28
N ALA A 106 19.69 13.54 7.37
CA ALA A 106 18.87 13.02 6.30
C ALA A 106 19.14 13.74 4.97
N ILE A 107 19.11 12.99 3.87
CA ILE A 107 19.23 13.53 2.52
C ILE A 107 17.96 14.30 2.20
N ASN A 108 18.10 15.58 1.89
CA ASN A 108 16.98 16.39 1.39
C ASN A 108 16.77 16.08 -0.09
N ILE A 109 15.61 15.49 -0.44
CA ILE A 109 15.24 15.18 -1.83
C ILE A 109 14.45 16.34 -2.42
N SER A 110 13.60 16.96 -1.60
CA SER A 110 12.88 18.20 -1.88
C SER A 110 12.65 18.87 -0.53
N ASP A 111 12.39 20.15 -0.48
CA ASP A 111 12.28 20.91 0.78
C ASP A 111 11.32 20.30 1.82
N THR A 112 10.53 19.33 1.42
CA THR A 112 9.52 18.66 2.26
C THR A 112 9.77 17.16 2.44
N VAL A 113 10.66 16.54 1.64
CA VAL A 113 10.91 15.09 1.66
C VAL A 113 12.35 14.80 2.02
N PHE A 114 12.55 14.03 3.08
CA PHE A 114 13.85 13.65 3.60
C PHE A 114 14.01 12.14 3.62
N LEU A 115 15.18 11.65 3.21
CA LEU A 115 15.53 10.24 3.22
C LEU A 115 16.62 9.97 4.26
N SER A 116 16.40 9.01 5.13
CA SER A 116 17.35 8.54 6.14
C SER A 116 17.38 7.02 6.25
N ASN A 117 18.26 6.48 7.07
CA ASN A 117 18.32 5.05 7.36
C ASN A 117 17.08 4.51 8.13
N ARG A 118 16.18 5.39 8.58
CA ARG A 118 14.89 5.02 9.17
C ARG A 118 13.72 5.14 8.19
N GLY A 119 13.96 5.57 6.95
CA GLY A 119 12.96 5.68 5.89
C GLY A 119 12.78 7.10 5.37
N PHE A 120 11.67 7.29 4.68
CA PHE A 120 11.24 8.57 4.15
C PHE A 120 10.46 9.35 5.21
N TYR A 121 10.81 10.62 5.36
CA TYR A 121 10.05 11.58 6.15
C TYR A 121 9.37 12.54 5.18
N THR A 122 8.05 12.58 5.24
CA THR A 122 7.20 13.50 4.47
C THR A 122 6.32 14.27 5.46
N PRO A 123 5.90 15.50 5.15
CA PRO A 123 4.92 16.19 5.96
C PRO A 123 3.63 15.36 6.02
N ALA A 124 3.03 15.30 7.18
CA ALA A 124 1.73 14.66 7.34
C ALA A 124 0.67 15.46 6.56
N PRO A 125 -0.25 14.80 5.83
CA PRO A 125 -1.36 15.51 5.24
C PRO A 125 -2.23 16.14 6.34
N VAL A 126 -2.42 17.43 6.25
CA VAL A 126 -3.36 18.15 7.10
C VAL A 126 -4.72 18.11 6.41
N PHE A 127 -5.65 17.41 7.02
CA PHE A 127 -7.03 17.38 6.54
C PHE A 127 -7.75 18.60 7.07
N GLU A 128 -8.08 19.55 6.21
CA GLU A 128 -8.89 20.71 6.55
C GLU A 128 -10.37 20.31 6.70
N ASP A 129 -11.12 21.16 7.41
CA ASP A 129 -12.58 21.00 7.53
C ASP A 129 -13.21 20.93 6.14
N GLY A 130 -13.99 19.87 5.90
CA GLY A 130 -14.57 19.62 4.58
C GLY A 130 -13.95 18.47 3.79
N PHE A 131 -12.81 17.92 4.21
CA PHE A 131 -12.21 16.74 3.57
C PHE A 131 -13.15 15.51 3.58
N GLU A 132 -14.02 15.43 4.59
CA GLU A 132 -15.08 14.40 4.69
C GLU A 132 -16.00 14.43 3.47
N TYR A 133 -16.36 15.62 2.96
CA TYR A 133 -17.20 15.76 1.76
C TYR A 133 -16.50 15.22 0.51
N VAL A 134 -15.17 15.35 0.43
CA VAL A 134 -14.38 14.77 -0.67
C VAL A 134 -14.43 13.25 -0.62
N LEU A 135 -14.28 12.65 0.57
CA LEU A 135 -14.40 11.19 0.74
C LEU A 135 -15.80 10.69 0.39
N ILE A 136 -16.84 11.41 0.84
CA ILE A 136 -18.23 11.09 0.49
C ILE A 136 -18.46 11.20 -1.02
N ALA A 137 -17.95 12.26 -1.66
CA ALA A 137 -18.06 12.45 -3.10
C ALA A 137 -17.40 11.31 -3.89
N ILE A 138 -16.19 10.89 -3.50
CA ILE A 138 -15.50 9.75 -4.09
C ILE A 138 -16.31 8.46 -3.93
N LEU A 139 -16.84 8.21 -2.73
CA LEU A 139 -17.65 7.02 -2.47
C LEU A 139 -18.93 7.02 -3.33
N VAL A 140 -19.62 8.15 -3.42
CA VAL A 140 -20.79 8.32 -4.27
C VAL A 140 -20.44 8.11 -5.74
N ALA A 141 -19.34 8.69 -6.24
CA ALA A 141 -18.88 8.50 -7.61
C ALA A 141 -18.61 7.03 -7.93
N VAL A 142 -17.94 6.32 -7.02
CA VAL A 142 -17.69 4.87 -7.18
C VAL A 142 -18.99 4.07 -7.23
N LEU A 143 -19.96 4.40 -6.37
CA LEU A 143 -21.28 3.77 -6.39
C LEU A 143 -22.04 4.05 -7.70
N ILE A 144 -22.02 5.28 -8.19
CA ILE A 144 -22.62 5.64 -9.48
C ILE A 144 -21.99 4.83 -10.62
N VAL A 145 -20.67 4.75 -10.68
CA VAL A 145 -19.96 3.95 -11.68
C VAL A 145 -20.35 2.48 -11.60
N PHE A 146 -20.42 1.93 -10.39
CA PHE A 146 -20.82 0.53 -10.18
C PHE A 146 -22.23 0.25 -10.70
N PHE A 147 -23.21 1.09 -10.33
CA PHE A 147 -24.60 0.93 -10.78
C PHE A 147 -24.74 1.18 -12.29
N PHE A 148 -24.04 2.20 -12.81
CA PHE A 148 -24.03 2.48 -14.24
C PHE A 148 -23.49 1.30 -15.06
N LYS A 149 -22.36 0.72 -14.63
CA LYS A 149 -21.80 -0.46 -15.27
C LYS A 149 -22.79 -1.64 -15.27
N ARG A 150 -23.44 -1.87 -14.14
CA ARG A 150 -24.43 -2.95 -14.02
C ARG A 150 -25.64 -2.72 -14.92
N TRP A 151 -26.11 -1.48 -15.00
CA TRP A 151 -27.21 -1.09 -15.88
C TRP A 151 -26.82 -1.21 -17.36
N ALA A 152 -25.64 -0.70 -17.75
CA ALA A 152 -25.14 -0.75 -19.13
C ALA A 152 -25.00 -2.19 -19.63
N ASN A 153 -24.46 -3.10 -18.81
CA ASN A 153 -24.38 -4.52 -19.13
C ASN A 153 -25.77 -5.13 -19.34
N LYS A 154 -26.74 -4.83 -18.47
CA LYS A 154 -28.10 -5.33 -18.60
C LYS A 154 -28.78 -4.81 -19.88
N VAL A 155 -28.57 -3.56 -20.26
CA VAL A 155 -29.08 -3.00 -21.50
C VAL A 155 -28.42 -3.64 -22.73
N GLN A 156 -27.12 -3.90 -22.65
CA GLN A 156 -26.40 -4.61 -23.71
C GLN A 156 -26.96 -6.03 -23.92
N ASP A 157 -27.22 -6.75 -22.85
CA ASP A 157 -27.74 -8.12 -22.90
C ASP A 157 -29.18 -8.16 -23.48
N THR A 158 -29.99 -7.11 -23.28
CA THR A 158 -31.40 -7.08 -23.73
C THR A 158 -31.61 -6.42 -25.07
N THR A 159 -30.80 -5.40 -25.43
CA THR A 159 -31.02 -4.58 -26.63
C THR A 159 -29.88 -4.62 -27.64
N GLY A 160 -28.73 -5.23 -27.28
CA GLY A 160 -27.50 -5.23 -28.10
C GLY A 160 -26.78 -3.88 -28.19
N LYS A 161 -27.26 -2.81 -27.51
CA LYS A 161 -26.62 -1.49 -27.51
C LYS A 161 -25.42 -1.48 -26.57
N ILE A 162 -24.25 -1.13 -27.13
CA ILE A 162 -22.99 -1.02 -26.39
C ILE A 162 -22.79 0.43 -25.94
N TYR A 163 -22.69 0.66 -24.64
CA TYR A 163 -22.31 1.96 -24.06
C TYR A 163 -20.80 2.00 -23.79
N PRO A 164 -20.12 3.15 -23.99
CA PRO A 164 -18.70 3.30 -23.69
C PRO A 164 -18.49 3.44 -22.16
N VAL A 165 -18.71 2.34 -21.42
CA VAL A 165 -18.69 2.32 -19.95
C VAL A 165 -17.38 2.85 -19.40
N PHE A 166 -16.24 2.53 -20.02
CA PHE A 166 -14.92 2.96 -19.59
C PHE A 166 -14.77 4.49 -19.63
N THR A 167 -15.15 5.11 -20.77
CA THR A 167 -15.05 6.58 -20.96
C THR A 167 -15.97 7.33 -20.00
N ILE A 168 -17.22 6.85 -19.83
CA ILE A 168 -18.19 7.48 -18.93
C ILE A 168 -17.76 7.29 -17.45
N SER A 169 -17.21 6.14 -17.09
CA SER A 169 -16.71 5.91 -15.74
C SER A 169 -15.54 6.84 -15.37
N ILE A 170 -14.64 7.10 -16.31
CA ILE A 170 -13.55 8.06 -16.09
C ILE A 170 -14.10 9.48 -15.92
N LEU A 171 -15.08 9.90 -16.76
CA LEU A 171 -15.70 11.22 -16.65
C LEU A 171 -16.44 11.45 -15.33
N ILE A 172 -16.94 10.41 -14.69
CA ILE A 172 -17.61 10.52 -13.38
C ILE A 172 -16.58 10.61 -12.23
N LEU A 173 -15.37 10.06 -12.43
CA LEU A 173 -14.32 10.03 -11.41
C LEU A 173 -13.37 11.24 -11.45
N ILE A 174 -13.41 12.05 -12.50
CA ILE A 174 -12.68 13.31 -12.64
C ILE A 174 -13.56 14.47 -12.22
#